data_6f230d53f67e0b86fc9687bb2de5800a
#
_entry.id   6f230d53f67e0b86fc9687bb2de5800a
#
_cell.length_a   1.000
_cell.length_b   1.000
_cell.length_c   1.000
_cell.angle_alpha   90.00
_cell.angle_beta   90.00
_cell.angle_gamma   90.00
#
_symmetry.space_group_name_H-M   'P 1'
#
loop_
_entity.id
_entity.type
_entity.pdbx_description
1 polymer ?
#
loop_
_entity_poly.entity_id
_entity_poly.type
_entity_poly.pdbx_seq_one_letter_code
_entity_poly.pdbx_strand_id
1 'polypeptide(L)'
;LGRISSVHITWALPLSPLRSGPYGLWLLREAKNLLLELGPHPFSFAVDLLGPLEIRALETGQTVTLPGGETRPQSWRILARAGDVDVSFHLSLVETTDDRSVTVRGSTGMARLDFAADTAVTSRDNTADLVLNPLRKSLGQAGGHLREGLRNAALQLASLNRKSPYGQSFRGMVSTVYADLAAGRPVDGRFSGASARMVMQGIEDTLARLPAQPAPAIPQGTPKPSVMVIGGTGYIGRNLTRALVARGHDVRVLSRGRHGPFSDIADHVEIMPVDLRDQGAIAQAMDGIHTVYNLAKSMDMTWGSALENDVGTAMRIGEAALQAGVSRLIYTGTIASYDMSDPRAVITEKTPFGDTENRNLYARSKAECEARLARMQRDRGLPLIIARPGIVVGGDGPLQHWGIGRWHGPGAVKLWGNGRNILPFVLADDLSDGLIAMMDAPGAIGQSFNLTGEPMLSARDYFDAIHARLNAGIRVSTGHLTGLWLAGSVKYALKRYALGRSDAVRPSLADWKSRAHLARFDNSHPKAALNWQPEPDRAAFLDRAIDGPRLFGI
;
A
#
# COMPACT_ATOMS: atom_id res chain seq x y z
N LEU A 1 -33.68 -11.17 -19.87
CA LEU A 1 -32.88 -10.56 -20.94
C LEU A 1 -33.10 -11.25 -22.30
N GLY A 2 -33.81 -12.37 -22.35
CA GLY A 2 -33.91 -13.20 -23.54
C GLY A 2 -32.63 -13.96 -23.85
N ARG A 3 -32.34 -14.26 -25.13
CA ARG A 3 -31.11 -14.93 -25.54
C ARG A 3 -29.92 -13.98 -25.35
N ILE A 4 -28.92 -14.41 -24.62
CA ILE A 4 -27.68 -13.62 -24.40
C ILE A 4 -26.92 -13.53 -25.72
N SER A 5 -26.45 -12.34 -26.07
CA SER A 5 -25.68 -12.03 -27.27
C SER A 5 -24.22 -11.64 -26.95
N SER A 6 -23.99 -10.93 -25.83
CA SER A 6 -22.64 -10.58 -25.42
C SER A 6 -22.53 -10.36 -23.90
N VAL A 7 -21.33 -10.59 -23.38
CA VAL A 7 -20.96 -10.35 -21.99
C VAL A 7 -19.65 -9.56 -21.96
N HIS A 8 -19.68 -8.40 -21.28
CA HIS A 8 -18.50 -7.58 -21.02
C HIS A 8 -18.19 -7.58 -19.54
N ILE A 9 -16.97 -7.90 -19.18
CA ILE A 9 -16.51 -7.96 -17.79
C ILE A 9 -15.32 -7.04 -17.62
N THR A 10 -15.47 -6.06 -16.72
CA THR A 10 -14.41 -5.13 -16.33
C THR A 10 -13.97 -5.47 -14.91
N TRP A 11 -12.67 -5.58 -14.70
CA TRP A 11 -12.05 -5.76 -13.40
C TRP A 11 -10.88 -4.79 -13.28
N ALA A 12 -11.24 -3.53 -13.16
CA ALA A 12 -10.33 -2.39 -13.17
C ALA A 12 -10.35 -1.73 -11.79
N LEU A 13 -9.19 -1.63 -11.16
CA LEU A 13 -9.05 -1.07 -9.82
C LEU A 13 -7.67 -0.42 -9.67
N PRO A 14 -7.57 0.60 -8.80
CA PRO A 14 -6.28 1.13 -8.45
C PRO A 14 -5.53 0.12 -7.60
N LEU A 15 -4.31 -0.23 -7.99
CA LEU A 15 -3.41 -0.93 -7.08
C LEU A 15 -3.08 0.05 -5.95
N SER A 16 -3.51 -0.28 -4.74
CA SER A 16 -3.23 0.56 -3.58
C SER A 16 -1.73 0.82 -3.47
N PRO A 17 -1.29 2.09 -3.43
CA PRO A 17 0.10 2.42 -3.26
C PRO A 17 0.53 1.97 -1.87
N LEU A 18 1.05 0.78 -1.79
CA LEU A 18 1.57 0.23 -0.55
C LEU A 18 2.90 0.93 -0.28
N ARG A 19 3.04 1.54 0.89
CA ARG A 19 4.29 2.15 1.36
C ARG A 19 5.45 1.14 1.40
N SER A 20 5.13 -0.13 1.56
CA SER A 20 6.10 -1.23 1.47
C SER A 20 6.62 -1.44 0.05
N GLY A 21 6.10 -0.67 -0.91
CA GLY A 21 6.40 -0.80 -2.32
C GLY A 21 5.66 -1.96 -2.98
N PRO A 22 5.12 -1.73 -4.16
CA PRO A 22 4.42 -2.76 -4.94
C PRO A 22 5.35 -3.89 -5.39
N TYR A 23 6.65 -3.69 -5.34
CA TYR A 23 7.65 -4.64 -5.83
C TYR A 23 7.71 -5.95 -5.04
N GLY A 24 7.31 -5.93 -3.78
CA GLY A 24 7.16 -7.14 -2.98
C GLY A 24 5.87 -7.91 -3.28
N LEU A 25 4.96 -7.34 -4.04
CA LEU A 25 3.70 -8.00 -4.38
C LEU A 25 3.95 -9.10 -5.41
N TRP A 26 3.34 -10.25 -5.15
CA TRP A 26 3.35 -11.37 -6.08
C TRP A 26 2.88 -10.98 -7.50
N LEU A 27 1.89 -10.11 -7.60
CA LEU A 27 1.33 -9.57 -8.85
C LEU A 27 2.36 -8.98 -9.82
N LEU A 28 3.44 -8.40 -9.31
CA LEU A 28 4.44 -7.72 -10.13
C LEU A 28 5.70 -8.55 -10.41
N ARG A 29 5.83 -9.73 -9.80
CA ARG A 29 7.01 -10.59 -10.01
C ARG A 29 7.12 -11.09 -11.44
N GLU A 30 6.00 -11.52 -12.00
CA GLU A 30 5.92 -12.04 -13.37
C GLU A 30 4.67 -11.46 -14.05
N ALA A 31 4.73 -11.26 -15.37
CA ALA A 31 3.61 -10.72 -16.13
C ALA A 31 2.32 -11.56 -15.98
N LYS A 32 2.45 -12.88 -15.90
CA LYS A 32 1.31 -13.80 -15.75
C LYS A 32 0.57 -13.66 -14.42
N ASN A 33 1.24 -13.16 -13.38
CA ASN A 33 0.71 -13.19 -12.02
C ASN A 33 -0.52 -12.28 -11.83
N LEU A 34 -0.63 -11.21 -12.62
CA LEU A 34 -1.83 -10.39 -12.63
C LEU A 34 -3.07 -11.21 -13.02
N LEU A 35 -2.98 -12.00 -14.09
CA LEU A 35 -4.10 -12.83 -14.53
C LEU A 35 -4.36 -13.99 -13.55
N LEU A 36 -3.30 -14.60 -12.99
CA LEU A 36 -3.45 -15.67 -12.00
C LEU A 36 -4.14 -15.21 -10.72
N GLU A 37 -3.93 -13.95 -10.29
CA GLU A 37 -4.56 -13.39 -9.08
C GLU A 37 -5.96 -12.84 -9.36
N LEU A 38 -6.11 -12.02 -10.38
CA LEU A 38 -7.38 -11.33 -10.65
C LEU A 38 -8.31 -12.12 -11.58
N GLY A 39 -7.75 -12.90 -12.50
CA GLY A 39 -8.50 -13.63 -13.53
C GLY A 39 -9.57 -14.58 -13.00
N PRO A 40 -9.34 -15.33 -11.91
CA PRO A 40 -10.36 -16.22 -11.37
C PRO A 40 -11.70 -15.51 -11.07
N HIS A 41 -11.69 -14.25 -10.65
CA HIS A 41 -12.89 -13.50 -10.35
C HIS A 41 -13.76 -13.22 -11.60
N PRO A 42 -13.27 -12.50 -12.64
CA PRO A 42 -14.06 -12.23 -13.84
C PRO A 42 -14.35 -13.49 -14.67
N PHE A 43 -13.41 -14.45 -14.75
CA PHE A 43 -13.65 -15.69 -15.49
C PHE A 43 -14.74 -16.55 -14.85
N SER A 44 -14.83 -16.58 -13.51
CA SER A 44 -15.90 -17.32 -12.82
C SER A 44 -17.29 -16.79 -13.16
N PHE A 45 -17.48 -15.48 -13.31
CA PHE A 45 -18.76 -14.91 -13.76
C PHE A 45 -19.14 -15.36 -15.17
N ALA A 46 -18.18 -15.38 -16.09
CA ALA A 46 -18.42 -15.81 -17.47
C ALA A 46 -18.71 -17.30 -17.54
N VAL A 47 -17.93 -18.13 -16.85
CA VAL A 47 -18.12 -19.59 -16.82
C VAL A 47 -19.44 -19.97 -16.13
N ASP A 48 -19.83 -19.29 -15.06
CA ASP A 48 -21.12 -19.53 -14.40
C ASP A 48 -22.32 -19.22 -15.32
N LEU A 49 -22.20 -18.14 -16.11
CA LEU A 49 -23.28 -17.71 -17.00
C LEU A 49 -23.34 -18.51 -18.31
N LEU A 50 -22.21 -18.93 -18.86
CA LEU A 50 -22.10 -19.36 -20.25
C LEU A 50 -21.43 -20.73 -20.42
N GLY A 51 -20.78 -21.28 -19.39
CA GLY A 51 -19.95 -22.48 -19.51
C GLY A 51 -18.53 -22.19 -20.02
N PRO A 52 -17.89 -23.16 -20.66
CA PRO A 52 -16.49 -23.07 -21.08
C PRO A 52 -16.27 -21.95 -22.11
N LEU A 53 -15.12 -21.30 -22.01
CA LEU A 53 -14.71 -20.18 -22.84
C LEU A 53 -13.66 -20.60 -23.87
N GLU A 54 -13.80 -20.14 -25.09
CA GLU A 54 -12.78 -20.24 -26.13
C GLU A 54 -12.08 -18.89 -26.27
N ILE A 55 -10.80 -18.81 -25.88
CA ILE A 55 -10.02 -17.57 -25.94
C ILE A 55 -9.62 -17.29 -27.40
N ARG A 56 -9.94 -16.08 -27.89
CA ARG A 56 -9.68 -15.65 -29.27
C ARG A 56 -8.46 -14.76 -29.38
N ALA A 57 -8.32 -13.77 -28.47
CA ALA A 57 -7.22 -12.82 -28.52
C ALA A 57 -6.87 -12.31 -27.12
N LEU A 58 -5.60 -11.91 -26.98
CA LEU A 58 -5.07 -11.18 -25.83
C LEU A 58 -4.31 -9.97 -26.33
N GLU A 59 -4.59 -8.81 -25.76
CA GLU A 59 -3.83 -7.58 -25.91
C GLU A 59 -3.42 -7.08 -24.52
N THR A 60 -2.13 -6.80 -24.34
CA THR A 60 -1.62 -6.16 -23.13
C THR A 60 -1.35 -4.69 -23.42
N GLY A 61 -1.90 -3.82 -22.59
CA GLY A 61 -1.70 -2.36 -22.64
C GLY A 61 -0.84 -1.89 -21.47
N GLN A 62 -0.84 -0.63 -21.24
CA GLN A 62 -0.13 0.12 -20.18
C GLN A 62 0.80 -0.74 -19.31
N THR A 63 2.07 -0.40 -19.28
CA THR A 63 3.09 -1.10 -18.51
C THR A 63 3.57 -0.24 -17.35
N VAL A 64 3.99 -0.89 -16.27
CA VAL A 64 4.77 -0.27 -15.21
C VAL A 64 6.23 -0.67 -15.38
N THR A 65 7.14 0.29 -15.24
CA THR A 65 8.57 0.02 -15.18
C THR A 65 8.97 -0.19 -13.72
N LEU A 66 9.53 -1.35 -13.44
CA LEU A 66 10.06 -1.69 -12.12
C LEU A 66 11.48 -1.13 -11.96
N PRO A 67 11.97 -0.94 -10.73
CA PRO A 67 13.40 -0.70 -10.50
C PRO A 67 14.21 -1.82 -11.14
N GLY A 68 15.21 -1.44 -11.94
CA GLY A 68 15.96 -2.40 -12.76
C GLY A 68 15.54 -2.40 -14.23
N GLY A 69 14.58 -1.54 -14.61
CA GLY A 69 14.16 -1.36 -15.99
C GLY A 69 13.21 -2.43 -16.52
N GLU A 70 12.91 -3.47 -15.75
CA GLU A 70 11.92 -4.47 -16.14
C GLU A 70 10.52 -3.86 -16.23
N THR A 71 9.76 -4.22 -17.27
CA THR A 71 8.39 -3.76 -17.46
C THR A 71 7.39 -4.88 -17.17
N ARG A 72 6.23 -4.49 -16.64
CA ARG A 72 5.11 -5.42 -16.40
C ARG A 72 3.82 -4.83 -16.96
N PRO A 73 3.07 -5.57 -17.79
CA PRO A 73 1.77 -5.12 -18.26
C PRO A 73 0.80 -5.02 -17.09
N GLN A 74 0.09 -3.89 -17.03
CA GLN A 74 -0.87 -3.58 -15.98
C GLN A 74 -2.30 -3.51 -16.49
N SER A 75 -2.51 -3.59 -17.80
CA SER A 75 -3.82 -3.61 -18.45
C SER A 75 -3.87 -4.75 -19.45
N TRP A 76 -4.93 -5.55 -19.40
CA TRP A 76 -5.13 -6.74 -20.20
C TRP A 76 -6.52 -6.71 -20.81
N ARG A 77 -6.61 -6.88 -22.12
CA ARG A 77 -7.86 -7.03 -22.86
C ARG A 77 -7.92 -8.42 -23.48
N ILE A 78 -8.97 -9.17 -23.13
CA ILE A 78 -9.12 -10.56 -23.57
C ILE A 78 -10.44 -10.65 -24.32
N LEU A 79 -10.39 -11.24 -25.52
CA LEU A 79 -11.57 -11.58 -26.30
C LEU A 79 -11.76 -13.09 -26.26
N ALA A 80 -13.00 -13.52 -26.00
CA ALA A 80 -13.37 -14.92 -25.92
C ALA A 80 -14.76 -15.16 -26.53
N ARG A 81 -15.12 -16.41 -26.73
CA ARG A 81 -16.46 -16.86 -27.10
C ARG A 81 -16.93 -18.00 -26.20
N ALA A 82 -18.25 -18.05 -25.97
CA ALA A 82 -18.90 -19.20 -25.38
C ALA A 82 -20.08 -19.58 -26.28
N GLY A 83 -19.89 -20.59 -27.13
CA GLY A 83 -20.82 -20.88 -28.23
C GLY A 83 -20.99 -19.67 -29.15
N ASP A 84 -22.22 -19.15 -29.27
CA ASP A 84 -22.54 -17.98 -30.09
C ASP A 84 -22.40 -16.63 -29.34
N VAL A 85 -22.01 -16.65 -28.07
CA VAL A 85 -21.93 -15.44 -27.24
C VAL A 85 -20.53 -14.87 -27.28
N ASP A 86 -20.39 -13.59 -27.62
CA ASP A 86 -19.14 -12.86 -27.54
C ASP A 86 -18.87 -12.42 -26.10
N VAL A 87 -17.65 -12.69 -25.63
CA VAL A 87 -17.20 -12.35 -24.27
C VAL A 87 -15.95 -11.50 -24.34
N SER A 88 -15.93 -10.40 -23.60
CA SER A 88 -14.74 -9.57 -23.48
C SER A 88 -14.42 -9.28 -22.02
N PHE A 89 -13.11 -9.31 -21.71
CA PHE A 89 -12.59 -8.95 -20.39
C PHE A 89 -11.66 -7.76 -20.52
N HIS A 90 -11.77 -6.85 -19.55
CA HIS A 90 -10.82 -5.78 -19.31
C HIS A 90 -10.33 -5.89 -17.86
N LEU A 91 -9.06 -6.23 -17.69
CA LEU A 91 -8.38 -6.29 -16.40
C LEU A 91 -7.38 -5.14 -16.34
N SER A 92 -7.41 -4.33 -15.30
CA SER A 92 -6.49 -3.18 -15.16
C SER A 92 -6.19 -2.87 -13.71
N LEU A 93 -4.92 -2.52 -13.43
CA LEU A 93 -4.46 -2.02 -12.14
C LEU A 93 -4.02 -0.56 -12.16
N VAL A 94 -4.14 0.11 -13.31
CA VAL A 94 -3.75 1.52 -13.48
C VAL A 94 -4.92 2.47 -13.41
N GLU A 95 -6.14 1.96 -13.28
CA GLU A 95 -7.34 2.78 -13.18
C GLU A 95 -7.42 3.47 -11.82
N THR A 96 -7.87 4.72 -11.83
CA THR A 96 -8.07 5.49 -10.59
C THR A 96 -9.42 5.22 -9.94
N THR A 97 -10.39 4.71 -10.71
CA THR A 97 -11.73 4.37 -10.24
C THR A 97 -11.92 2.87 -10.22
N ASP A 98 -12.46 2.35 -9.11
CA ASP A 98 -12.79 0.94 -8.98
C ASP A 98 -14.03 0.64 -9.83
N ASP A 99 -13.86 -0.10 -10.93
CA ASP A 99 -14.94 -0.64 -11.78
C ASP A 99 -14.77 -2.16 -11.89
N ARG A 100 -15.50 -2.88 -11.05
CA ARG A 100 -15.60 -4.33 -11.12
C ARG A 100 -17.02 -4.69 -11.52
N SER A 101 -17.26 -4.78 -12.81
CA SER A 101 -18.59 -4.93 -13.34
C SER A 101 -18.72 -6.01 -14.39
N VAL A 102 -19.94 -6.57 -14.48
CA VAL A 102 -20.38 -7.52 -15.50
C VAL A 102 -21.59 -6.94 -16.21
N THR A 103 -21.47 -6.72 -17.50
CA THR A 103 -22.57 -6.27 -18.35
C THR A 103 -23.00 -7.39 -19.28
N VAL A 104 -24.23 -7.85 -19.14
CA VAL A 104 -24.86 -8.90 -19.98
C VAL A 104 -25.87 -8.26 -20.89
N ARG A 105 -25.75 -8.46 -22.20
CA ARG A 105 -26.70 -8.01 -23.22
C ARG A 105 -27.45 -9.20 -23.77
N GLY A 106 -28.73 -9.03 -23.92
CA GLY A 106 -29.60 -10.04 -24.51
C GLY A 106 -30.58 -9.43 -25.50
N SER A 107 -31.39 -10.28 -26.12
CA SER A 107 -32.31 -9.89 -27.19
C SER A 107 -33.45 -8.92 -26.75
N THR A 108 -33.72 -8.79 -25.45
CA THR A 108 -34.79 -7.95 -24.91
C THR A 108 -34.34 -6.95 -23.85
N GLY A 109 -33.03 -6.83 -23.60
CA GLY A 109 -32.53 -5.88 -22.61
C GLY A 109 -31.11 -6.17 -22.18
N MET A 110 -30.65 -5.43 -21.17
CA MET A 110 -29.31 -5.47 -20.61
C MET A 110 -29.38 -5.52 -19.08
N ALA A 111 -28.45 -6.22 -18.46
CA ALA A 111 -28.21 -6.17 -17.03
C ALA A 111 -26.77 -5.74 -16.76
N ARG A 112 -26.54 -4.90 -15.76
CA ARG A 112 -25.22 -4.57 -15.24
C ARG A 112 -25.18 -4.89 -13.76
N LEU A 113 -24.27 -5.78 -13.40
CA LEU A 113 -23.80 -6.00 -12.05
C LEU A 113 -22.58 -5.13 -11.81
N ASP A 114 -22.57 -4.32 -10.78
CA ASP A 114 -21.40 -3.62 -10.27
C ASP A 114 -21.03 -4.25 -8.93
N PHE A 115 -19.96 -5.06 -8.95
CA PHE A 115 -19.50 -5.79 -7.77
C PHE A 115 -18.86 -4.85 -6.74
N ALA A 116 -18.19 -3.77 -7.18
CA ALA A 116 -17.58 -2.80 -6.27
C ALA A 116 -18.62 -2.01 -5.48
N ALA A 117 -19.70 -1.61 -6.14
CA ALA A 117 -20.82 -0.88 -5.55
C ALA A 117 -21.89 -1.79 -4.94
N ASP A 118 -21.83 -3.11 -5.15
CA ASP A 118 -22.84 -4.11 -4.74
C ASP A 118 -24.24 -3.77 -5.30
N THR A 119 -24.33 -3.48 -6.61
CA THR A 119 -25.56 -3.13 -7.27
C THR A 119 -25.81 -3.99 -8.51
N ALA A 120 -27.09 -4.34 -8.76
CA ALA A 120 -27.50 -5.04 -9.97
C ALA A 120 -28.70 -4.32 -10.60
N VAL A 121 -28.50 -3.73 -11.77
CA VAL A 121 -29.53 -2.93 -12.45
C VAL A 121 -29.81 -3.50 -13.84
N THR A 122 -31.08 -3.62 -14.17
CA THR A 122 -31.54 -4.09 -15.49
C THR A 122 -32.19 -2.96 -16.28
N SER A 123 -31.96 -2.96 -17.59
CA SER A 123 -32.64 -2.10 -18.53
C SER A 123 -33.33 -2.98 -19.57
N ARG A 124 -34.62 -2.78 -19.78
CA ARG A 124 -35.42 -3.52 -20.76
C ARG A 124 -36.08 -2.56 -21.75
N ASP A 125 -36.34 -3.05 -22.93
CA ASP A 125 -37.15 -2.31 -23.89
C ASP A 125 -38.57 -2.14 -23.39
N ASN A 126 -39.20 -1.07 -23.81
CA ASN A 126 -40.57 -0.75 -23.50
C ASN A 126 -41.34 -0.34 -24.77
N THR A 127 -42.66 -0.27 -24.69
CA THR A 127 -43.53 0.04 -25.81
C THR A 127 -43.86 1.54 -25.97
N ALA A 128 -43.08 2.42 -25.31
CA ALA A 128 -43.32 3.85 -25.43
C ALA A 128 -42.75 4.40 -26.76
N ASP A 129 -43.32 5.51 -27.21
CA ASP A 129 -42.85 6.19 -28.40
C ASP A 129 -41.43 6.76 -28.28
N LEU A 130 -40.81 7.10 -29.40
CA LEU A 130 -39.43 7.54 -29.54
C LEU A 130 -38.98 8.58 -28.51
N VAL A 131 -39.85 9.52 -28.13
CA VAL A 131 -39.51 10.57 -27.16
C VAL A 131 -39.56 10.07 -25.72
N LEU A 132 -40.52 9.22 -25.39
CA LEU A 132 -40.75 8.73 -24.04
C LEU A 132 -39.93 7.48 -23.71
N ASN A 133 -39.52 6.71 -24.71
CA ASN A 133 -38.75 5.47 -24.51
C ASN A 133 -37.41 5.71 -23.81
N PRO A 134 -36.50 6.63 -24.26
CA PRO A 134 -35.27 6.93 -23.59
C PRO A 134 -35.46 7.46 -22.15
N LEU A 135 -36.49 8.31 -21.96
CA LEU A 135 -36.79 8.84 -20.63
C LEU A 135 -37.23 7.74 -19.67
N ARG A 136 -38.13 6.84 -20.09
CA ARG A 136 -38.58 5.69 -19.25
C ARG A 136 -37.40 4.75 -18.91
N LYS A 137 -36.53 4.46 -19.89
CA LYS A 137 -35.33 3.67 -19.64
C LYS A 137 -34.39 4.33 -18.61
N SER A 138 -34.14 5.63 -18.76
CA SER A 138 -33.30 6.40 -17.84
C SER A 138 -33.89 6.46 -16.43
N LEU A 139 -35.20 6.72 -16.31
CA LEU A 139 -35.88 6.72 -15.01
C LEU A 139 -35.89 5.33 -14.35
N GLY A 140 -36.09 4.28 -15.13
CA GLY A 140 -36.02 2.90 -14.63
C GLY A 140 -34.64 2.53 -14.09
N GLN A 141 -33.58 2.92 -14.80
CA GLN A 141 -32.21 2.72 -14.36
C GLN A 141 -31.89 3.54 -13.11
N ALA A 142 -32.26 4.83 -13.08
CA ALA A 142 -32.07 5.70 -11.92
C ALA A 142 -32.78 5.15 -10.68
N GLY A 143 -34.05 4.71 -10.84
CA GLY A 143 -34.82 4.06 -9.77
C GLY A 143 -34.18 2.75 -9.28
N GLY A 144 -33.62 1.96 -10.21
CA GLY A 144 -32.86 0.75 -9.89
C GLY A 144 -31.63 1.05 -9.05
N HIS A 145 -30.81 2.01 -9.47
CA HIS A 145 -29.63 2.44 -8.72
C HIS A 145 -29.98 3.02 -7.34
N LEU A 146 -31.02 3.83 -7.26
CA LEU A 146 -31.46 4.40 -5.97
C LEU A 146 -31.92 3.28 -5.01
N ARG A 147 -32.72 2.30 -5.50
CA ARG A 147 -33.18 1.17 -4.69
C ARG A 147 -32.02 0.35 -4.14
N GLU A 148 -31.07 -0.03 -5.01
CA GLU A 148 -29.90 -0.82 -4.59
C GLU A 148 -28.98 -0.02 -3.64
N GLY A 149 -28.77 1.27 -3.90
CA GLY A 149 -28.01 2.14 -3.00
C GLY A 149 -28.63 2.27 -1.60
N LEU A 150 -29.95 2.44 -1.51
CA LEU A 150 -30.67 2.47 -0.22
C LEU A 150 -30.62 1.12 0.50
N ARG A 151 -30.79 0.01 -0.24
CA ARG A 151 -30.64 -1.34 0.30
C ARG A 151 -29.25 -1.55 0.90
N ASN A 152 -28.20 -1.16 0.18
CA ASN A 152 -26.83 -1.30 0.65
C ASN A 152 -26.55 -0.42 1.88
N ALA A 153 -27.04 0.81 1.89
CA ALA A 153 -26.94 1.69 3.04
C ALA A 153 -27.61 1.07 4.28
N ALA A 154 -28.81 0.53 4.13
CA ALA A 154 -29.54 -0.15 5.21
C ALA A 154 -28.78 -1.39 5.73
N LEU A 155 -28.26 -2.22 4.84
CA LEU A 155 -27.45 -3.40 5.20
C LEU A 155 -26.15 -3.01 5.93
N GLN A 156 -25.48 -1.94 5.51
CA GLN A 156 -24.27 -1.43 6.18
C GLN A 156 -24.58 -0.88 7.58
N LEU A 157 -25.68 -0.16 7.73
CA LEU A 157 -26.13 0.34 9.03
C LEU A 157 -26.54 -0.80 9.98
N ALA A 158 -27.31 -1.75 9.49
CA ALA A 158 -27.76 -2.90 10.28
C ALA A 158 -26.62 -3.82 10.73
N SER A 159 -25.56 -3.93 9.93
CA SER A 159 -24.43 -4.80 10.26
C SER A 159 -23.42 -4.18 11.22
N LEU A 160 -23.42 -2.85 11.41
CA LEU A 160 -22.39 -2.06 12.15
C LEU A 160 -20.94 -2.44 11.79
N ASN A 161 -20.78 -3.27 10.79
CA ASN A 161 -19.53 -3.83 10.33
C ASN A 161 -19.46 -3.66 8.82
N ARG A 162 -18.36 -3.09 8.30
CA ARG A 162 -18.15 -2.98 6.85
C ARG A 162 -18.07 -4.36 6.23
N LYS A 163 -19.18 -4.87 5.76
CA LYS A 163 -19.21 -6.08 4.95
C LYS A 163 -18.89 -5.67 3.52
N SER A 164 -17.64 -5.91 3.08
CA SER A 164 -17.30 -5.77 1.67
C SER A 164 -18.06 -6.82 0.84
N PRO A 165 -18.34 -6.57 -0.45
CA PRO A 165 -18.91 -7.57 -1.36
C PRO A 165 -18.11 -8.88 -1.37
N TYR A 166 -16.80 -8.82 -1.30
CA TYR A 166 -15.92 -9.98 -1.12
C TYR A 166 -16.23 -10.78 0.14
N GLY A 167 -16.32 -10.11 1.28
CA GLY A 167 -16.62 -10.77 2.55
C GLY A 167 -18.01 -11.40 2.57
N GLN A 168 -18.98 -10.80 1.89
CA GLN A 168 -20.34 -11.34 1.74
C GLN A 168 -20.35 -12.56 0.82
N SER A 169 -19.68 -12.48 -0.34
CA SER A 169 -19.53 -13.57 -1.29
C SER A 169 -18.87 -14.80 -0.64
N PHE A 170 -17.75 -14.58 0.04
CA PHE A 170 -17.03 -15.66 0.74
C PHE A 170 -17.90 -16.34 1.82
N ARG A 171 -18.57 -15.55 2.67
CA ARG A 171 -19.47 -16.10 3.70
C ARG A 171 -20.67 -16.83 3.09
N GLY A 172 -21.25 -16.27 2.03
CA GLY A 172 -22.36 -16.89 1.31
C GLY A 172 -21.97 -18.25 0.76
N MET A 173 -20.81 -18.33 0.09
CA MET A 173 -20.26 -19.59 -0.41
C MET A 173 -20.07 -20.62 0.71
N VAL A 174 -19.36 -20.27 1.77
CA VAL A 174 -19.10 -21.16 2.90
C VAL A 174 -20.41 -21.62 3.53
N SER A 175 -21.34 -20.71 3.80
CA SER A 175 -22.64 -21.04 4.40
C SER A 175 -23.45 -22.00 3.52
N THR A 176 -23.46 -21.78 2.19
CA THR A 176 -24.18 -22.64 1.26
C THR A 176 -23.57 -24.04 1.21
N VAL A 177 -22.26 -24.15 1.07
CA VAL A 177 -21.56 -25.45 1.05
C VAL A 177 -21.84 -26.26 2.31
N TYR A 178 -21.69 -25.66 3.48
CA TYR A 178 -21.93 -26.36 4.75
C TYR A 178 -23.42 -26.70 4.98
N ALA A 179 -24.33 -25.84 4.53
CA ALA A 179 -25.78 -26.14 4.60
C ALA A 179 -26.17 -27.31 3.70
N ASP A 180 -25.59 -27.41 2.50
CA ASP A 180 -25.83 -28.52 1.58
C ASP A 180 -25.26 -29.83 2.15
N LEU A 181 -24.02 -29.81 2.65
CA LEU A 181 -23.40 -30.97 3.29
C LEU A 181 -24.21 -31.45 4.51
N ALA A 182 -24.63 -30.53 5.39
CA ALA A 182 -25.43 -30.86 6.58
C ALA A 182 -26.80 -31.46 6.23
N ALA A 183 -27.38 -31.06 5.09
CA ALA A 183 -28.66 -31.56 4.60
C ALA A 183 -28.54 -32.80 3.70
N GLY A 184 -27.33 -33.34 3.49
CA GLY A 184 -27.09 -34.46 2.57
C GLY A 184 -27.38 -34.14 1.10
N ARG A 185 -27.42 -32.83 0.73
CA ARG A 185 -27.64 -32.39 -0.66
C ARG A 185 -26.32 -32.29 -1.42
N PRO A 186 -26.35 -32.46 -2.75
CA PRO A 186 -25.18 -32.16 -3.57
C PRO A 186 -24.78 -30.68 -3.38
N VAL A 187 -23.49 -30.44 -3.28
CA VAL A 187 -22.94 -29.07 -3.24
C VAL A 187 -23.23 -28.37 -4.58
N ASP A 188 -23.58 -27.11 -4.54
CA ASP A 188 -23.85 -26.29 -5.73
C ASP A 188 -22.69 -26.41 -6.74
N GLY A 189 -23.03 -26.73 -8.01
CA GLY A 189 -22.07 -26.99 -9.08
C GLY A 189 -21.08 -25.84 -9.33
N ARG A 190 -21.45 -24.60 -8.97
CA ARG A 190 -20.57 -23.43 -9.05
C ARG A 190 -19.34 -23.55 -8.16
N PHE A 191 -19.42 -24.30 -7.07
CA PHE A 191 -18.32 -24.51 -6.13
C PHE A 191 -17.60 -25.85 -6.37
N SER A 192 -17.88 -26.51 -7.51
CA SER A 192 -17.27 -27.79 -7.86
C SER A 192 -15.87 -27.63 -8.47
N GLY A 193 -15.04 -28.65 -8.34
CA GLY A 193 -13.76 -28.73 -9.03
C GLY A 193 -13.88 -28.69 -10.57
N ALA A 194 -15.03 -29.13 -11.12
CA ALA A 194 -15.29 -29.03 -12.56
C ALA A 194 -15.44 -27.58 -13.01
N SER A 195 -16.19 -26.75 -12.26
CA SER A 195 -16.30 -25.32 -12.53
C SER A 195 -14.94 -24.62 -12.39
N ALA A 196 -14.21 -24.88 -11.32
CA ALA A 196 -12.85 -24.33 -11.11
C ALA A 196 -11.89 -24.70 -12.25
N ARG A 197 -11.96 -25.93 -12.76
CA ARG A 197 -11.16 -26.38 -13.90
C ARG A 197 -11.47 -25.58 -15.17
N MET A 198 -12.75 -25.32 -15.47
CA MET A 198 -13.13 -24.51 -16.64
C MET A 198 -12.59 -23.07 -16.54
N VAL A 199 -12.65 -22.48 -15.35
CA VAL A 199 -12.07 -21.15 -15.09
C VAL A 199 -10.57 -21.15 -15.31
N MET A 200 -9.86 -22.11 -14.73
CA MET A 200 -8.40 -22.21 -14.88
C MET A 200 -7.97 -22.53 -16.32
N GLN A 201 -8.73 -23.34 -17.06
CA GLN A 201 -8.45 -23.60 -18.48
C GLN A 201 -8.51 -22.31 -19.29
N GLY A 202 -9.54 -21.47 -19.12
CA GLY A 202 -9.61 -20.17 -19.79
C GLY A 202 -8.44 -19.24 -19.44
N ILE A 203 -7.97 -19.30 -18.19
CA ILE A 203 -6.79 -18.54 -17.74
C ILE A 203 -5.52 -19.09 -18.43
N GLU A 204 -5.30 -20.39 -18.44
CA GLU A 204 -4.16 -21.03 -19.09
C GLU A 204 -4.14 -20.76 -20.59
N ASP A 205 -5.27 -20.88 -21.28
CA ASP A 205 -5.41 -20.57 -22.70
C ASP A 205 -5.10 -19.09 -23.01
N THR A 206 -5.41 -18.20 -22.07
CA THR A 206 -5.04 -16.77 -22.17
C THR A 206 -3.54 -16.59 -21.98
N LEU A 207 -2.95 -17.24 -20.96
CA LEU A 207 -1.52 -17.15 -20.66
C LEU A 207 -0.65 -17.73 -21.79
N ALA A 208 -1.13 -18.74 -22.49
CA ALA A 208 -0.45 -19.30 -23.67
C ALA A 208 -0.28 -18.28 -24.82
N ARG A 209 -1.03 -17.18 -24.79
CA ARG A 209 -0.94 -16.06 -25.75
C ARG A 209 -0.07 -14.90 -25.26
N LEU A 210 0.42 -14.98 -24.02
CA LEU A 210 1.29 -13.94 -23.49
C LEU A 210 2.66 -14.01 -24.17
N PRO A 211 3.21 -12.87 -24.63
CA PRO A 211 4.56 -12.84 -25.18
C PRO A 211 5.59 -13.40 -24.20
N ALA A 212 6.54 -14.14 -24.72
CA ALA A 212 7.63 -14.68 -23.92
C ALA A 212 8.37 -13.54 -23.18
N GLN A 213 8.54 -13.69 -21.89
CA GLN A 213 9.33 -12.74 -21.11
C GLN A 213 10.82 -13.10 -21.26
N PRO A 214 11.70 -12.09 -21.36
CA PRO A 214 13.14 -12.36 -21.33
C PRO A 214 13.49 -13.05 -20.01
N ALA A 215 14.38 -14.04 -20.09
CA ALA A 215 14.89 -14.70 -18.89
C ALA A 215 15.58 -13.65 -17.98
N PRO A 216 15.39 -13.73 -16.67
CA PRO A 216 16.11 -12.83 -15.74
C PRO A 216 17.62 -13.01 -15.95
N ALA A 217 18.36 -11.90 -15.89
CA ALA A 217 19.81 -11.93 -15.99
C ALA A 217 20.36 -12.81 -14.86
N ILE A 218 21.30 -13.71 -15.21
CA ILE A 218 21.99 -14.54 -14.23
C ILE A 218 23.09 -13.65 -13.62
N PRO A 219 23.15 -13.49 -12.28
CA PRO A 219 24.23 -12.76 -11.63
C PRO A 219 25.58 -13.35 -12.01
N GLN A 220 26.55 -12.48 -12.33
CA GLN A 220 27.91 -12.89 -12.70
C GLN A 220 28.87 -12.85 -11.49
N GLY A 221 28.48 -12.12 -10.43
CA GLY A 221 29.24 -11.94 -9.21
C GLY A 221 28.60 -12.61 -8.00
N THR A 222 29.40 -12.82 -6.97
CA THR A 222 28.92 -13.22 -5.63
C THR A 222 29.13 -12.04 -4.70
N PRO A 223 28.07 -11.43 -4.16
CA PRO A 223 28.18 -10.31 -3.22
C PRO A 223 29.00 -10.67 -1.98
N LYS A 224 29.79 -9.72 -1.47
CA LYS A 224 30.50 -9.81 -0.19
C LYS A 224 29.99 -8.71 0.76
N PRO A 225 28.79 -8.85 1.30
CA PRO A 225 28.14 -7.78 2.02
C PRO A 225 28.82 -7.47 3.34
N SER A 226 29.11 -6.19 3.56
CA SER A 226 29.50 -5.63 4.86
C SER A 226 28.40 -4.77 5.47
N VAL A 227 27.33 -4.51 4.71
CA VAL A 227 26.17 -3.72 5.11
C VAL A 227 24.92 -4.56 4.99
N MET A 228 24.04 -4.46 6.01
CA MET A 228 22.75 -5.16 6.01
C MET A 228 21.60 -4.18 6.06
N VAL A 229 20.55 -4.43 5.25
CA VAL A 229 19.31 -3.64 5.27
C VAL A 229 18.12 -4.58 5.59
N ILE A 230 17.60 -4.49 6.81
CA ILE A 230 16.40 -5.20 7.24
C ILE A 230 15.18 -4.38 6.79
N GLY A 231 14.31 -4.99 5.99
CA GLY A 231 13.24 -4.28 5.31
C GLY A 231 13.67 -3.60 4.00
N GLY A 232 14.78 -4.04 3.40
CA GLY A 232 15.37 -3.47 2.19
C GLY A 232 14.49 -3.54 0.93
N THR A 233 13.47 -4.39 0.91
CA THR A 233 12.50 -4.46 -0.21
C THR A 233 11.38 -3.42 -0.11
N GLY A 234 11.25 -2.71 1.01
CA GLY A 234 10.30 -1.64 1.21
C GLY A 234 10.69 -0.34 0.50
N TYR A 235 9.81 0.67 0.53
CA TYR A 235 10.04 1.94 -0.17
C TYR A 235 11.37 2.62 0.21
N ILE A 236 11.60 2.90 1.49
CA ILE A 236 12.86 3.50 1.94
C ILE A 236 14.02 2.52 1.75
N GLY A 237 13.79 1.24 2.07
CA GLY A 237 14.85 0.23 2.04
C GLY A 237 15.43 -0.01 0.66
N ARG A 238 14.60 -0.04 -0.40
CA ARG A 238 15.11 -0.24 -1.76
C ARG A 238 15.90 0.97 -2.28
N ASN A 239 15.45 2.19 -1.93
CA ASN A 239 16.20 3.40 -2.27
C ASN A 239 17.56 3.41 -1.56
N LEU A 240 17.58 3.10 -0.27
CA LEU A 240 18.82 2.97 0.50
C LEU A 240 19.74 1.88 -0.05
N THR A 241 19.19 0.68 -0.36
CA THR A 241 19.99 -0.42 -0.91
C THR A 241 20.64 -0.01 -2.24
N ARG A 242 19.92 0.64 -3.14
CA ARG A 242 20.47 1.14 -4.40
C ARG A 242 21.51 2.23 -4.20
N ALA A 243 21.26 3.15 -3.29
CA ALA A 243 22.20 4.22 -2.96
C ALA A 243 23.52 3.67 -2.34
N LEU A 244 23.44 2.61 -1.55
CA LEU A 244 24.61 1.89 -1.01
C LEU A 244 25.42 1.21 -2.14
N VAL A 245 24.72 0.47 -3.03
CA VAL A 245 25.38 -0.19 -4.17
C VAL A 245 26.02 0.83 -5.10
N ALA A 246 25.35 1.95 -5.39
CA ALA A 246 25.91 3.03 -6.20
C ALA A 246 27.20 3.66 -5.59
N ARG A 247 27.41 3.48 -4.28
CA ARG A 247 28.65 3.90 -3.56
C ARG A 247 29.67 2.77 -3.38
N GLY A 248 29.45 1.62 -4.04
CA GLY A 248 30.38 0.50 -4.07
C GLY A 248 30.26 -0.48 -2.90
N HIS A 249 29.15 -0.45 -2.16
CA HIS A 249 28.90 -1.42 -1.10
C HIS A 249 28.13 -2.63 -1.63
N ASP A 250 28.55 -3.82 -1.25
CA ASP A 250 27.72 -5.01 -1.34
C ASP A 250 26.77 -5.05 -0.15
N VAL A 251 25.50 -5.38 -0.39
CA VAL A 251 24.44 -5.24 0.60
C VAL A 251 23.71 -6.58 0.81
N ARG A 252 23.55 -6.98 2.06
CA ARG A 252 22.65 -8.07 2.47
C ARG A 252 21.28 -7.49 2.80
N VAL A 253 20.25 -7.93 2.09
CA VAL A 253 18.87 -7.53 2.34
C VAL A 253 18.13 -8.67 3.06
N LEU A 254 17.67 -8.42 4.28
CA LEU A 254 16.76 -9.35 4.94
C LEU A 254 15.32 -9.10 4.50
N SER A 255 14.69 -10.17 4.00
CA SER A 255 13.33 -10.14 3.49
C SER A 255 12.57 -11.40 3.90
N ARG A 256 11.23 -11.39 3.84
CA ARG A 256 10.39 -12.59 4.03
C ARG A 256 10.43 -13.54 2.84
N GLY A 257 10.84 -13.07 1.69
CA GLY A 257 10.92 -13.85 0.45
C GLY A 257 12.34 -13.82 -0.14
N ARG A 258 12.58 -14.72 -1.09
CA ARG A 258 13.88 -14.86 -1.78
C ARG A 258 14.09 -13.88 -2.93
N HIS A 259 13.10 -13.03 -3.24
CA HIS A 259 13.14 -12.13 -4.38
C HIS A 259 12.91 -10.69 -3.93
N GLY A 260 13.54 -9.76 -4.61
CA GLY A 260 13.42 -8.33 -4.39
C GLY A 260 13.63 -7.54 -5.69
N PRO A 261 13.44 -6.23 -5.67
CA PRO A 261 13.53 -5.36 -6.85
C PRO A 261 14.99 -4.98 -7.17
N PHE A 262 15.88 -5.97 -7.28
CA PHE A 262 17.33 -5.78 -7.41
C PHE A 262 17.96 -6.64 -8.51
N SER A 263 17.18 -7.06 -9.50
CA SER A 263 17.66 -7.92 -10.59
C SER A 263 18.78 -7.28 -11.41
N ASP A 264 18.74 -5.96 -11.56
CA ASP A 264 19.74 -5.13 -12.26
C ASP A 264 21.05 -4.91 -11.48
N ILE A 265 21.02 -5.12 -10.18
CA ILE A 265 22.18 -4.96 -9.27
C ILE A 265 22.43 -6.24 -8.45
N ALA A 266 21.99 -7.38 -8.97
CA ALA A 266 22.04 -8.66 -8.26
C ALA A 266 23.49 -9.10 -7.93
N ASP A 267 24.48 -8.62 -8.68
CA ASP A 267 25.90 -8.87 -8.40
C ASP A 267 26.39 -8.25 -7.08
N HIS A 268 25.64 -7.29 -6.53
CA HIS A 268 25.96 -6.53 -5.32
C HIS A 268 24.93 -6.70 -4.20
N VAL A 269 23.83 -7.44 -4.42
CA VAL A 269 22.75 -7.58 -3.43
C VAL A 269 22.46 -9.05 -3.15
N GLU A 270 22.76 -9.46 -1.93
CA GLU A 270 22.36 -10.76 -1.40
C GLU A 270 20.99 -10.65 -0.72
N ILE A 271 19.97 -11.39 -1.20
CA ILE A 271 18.67 -11.44 -0.54
C ILE A 271 18.59 -12.70 0.31
N MET A 272 18.46 -12.50 1.63
CA MET A 272 18.38 -13.59 2.59
C MET A 272 16.96 -13.64 3.20
N PRO A 273 16.23 -14.77 3.04
CA PRO A 273 14.93 -14.95 3.68
C PRO A 273 15.13 -15.30 5.15
N VAL A 274 14.73 -14.40 6.05
CA VAL A 274 14.83 -14.58 7.50
C VAL A 274 13.51 -14.22 8.17
N ASP A 275 13.05 -15.08 9.08
CA ASP A 275 11.94 -14.75 9.98
C ASP A 275 12.47 -13.88 11.12
N LEU A 276 11.99 -12.65 11.21
CA LEU A 276 12.41 -11.70 12.26
C LEU A 276 11.93 -12.07 13.68
N ARG A 277 11.23 -13.18 13.83
CA ARG A 277 10.90 -13.79 15.13
C ARG A 277 12.01 -14.71 15.64
N ASP A 278 12.90 -15.15 14.77
CA ASP A 278 14.05 -16.01 15.10
C ASP A 278 15.31 -15.15 15.29
N GLN A 279 15.65 -14.89 16.56
CA GLN A 279 16.84 -14.10 16.93
C GLN A 279 18.13 -14.77 16.49
N GLY A 280 18.22 -16.10 16.56
CA GLY A 280 19.43 -16.84 16.15
C GLY A 280 19.67 -16.72 14.65
N ALA A 281 18.62 -16.85 13.84
CA ALA A 281 18.71 -16.66 12.39
C ALA A 281 19.10 -15.21 12.02
N ILE A 282 18.59 -14.20 12.78
CA ILE A 282 19.00 -12.80 12.57
C ILE A 282 20.48 -12.62 12.91
N ALA A 283 20.95 -13.16 14.03
CA ALA A 283 22.35 -13.04 14.43
C ALA A 283 23.29 -13.74 13.43
N GLN A 284 22.93 -14.93 12.96
CA GLN A 284 23.67 -15.64 11.91
C GLN A 284 23.72 -14.83 10.61
N ALA A 285 22.60 -14.20 10.25
CA ALA A 285 22.54 -13.35 9.07
C ALA A 285 23.43 -12.09 9.20
N MET A 286 23.83 -11.68 10.41
CA MET A 286 24.74 -10.56 10.65
C MET A 286 26.23 -10.96 10.57
N ASP A 287 26.55 -12.21 10.31
CA ASP A 287 27.95 -12.63 10.14
C ASP A 287 28.60 -11.87 8.99
N GLY A 288 29.80 -11.30 9.26
CA GLY A 288 30.55 -10.44 8.34
C GLY A 288 29.98 -9.04 8.13
N ILE A 289 28.90 -8.66 8.82
CA ILE A 289 28.25 -7.35 8.67
C ILE A 289 28.84 -6.34 9.66
N HIS A 290 29.24 -5.20 9.15
CA HIS A 290 29.72 -4.07 9.94
C HIS A 290 28.58 -3.13 10.36
N THR A 291 27.68 -2.82 9.44
CA THR A 291 26.58 -1.87 9.67
C THR A 291 25.22 -2.49 9.35
N VAL A 292 24.28 -2.33 10.26
CA VAL A 292 22.90 -2.81 10.11
C VAL A 292 21.93 -1.65 10.09
N TYR A 293 21.10 -1.56 9.05
CA TYR A 293 19.96 -0.66 8.96
C TYR A 293 18.68 -1.43 9.30
N ASN A 294 17.98 -1.01 10.35
CA ASN A 294 16.70 -1.58 10.73
C ASN A 294 15.55 -0.66 10.30
N LEU A 295 14.94 -0.98 9.14
CA LEU A 295 13.74 -0.33 8.62
C LEU A 295 12.49 -1.20 8.76
N ALA A 296 12.59 -2.31 9.49
CA ALA A 296 11.46 -3.21 9.68
C ALA A 296 10.29 -2.51 10.39
N LYS A 297 9.08 -2.82 9.96
CA LYS A 297 7.84 -2.35 10.56
C LYS A 297 6.73 -3.38 10.38
N SER A 298 5.92 -3.55 11.41
CA SER A 298 4.66 -4.31 11.37
C SER A 298 3.44 -3.39 11.14
N MET A 299 2.34 -3.99 10.69
CA MET A 299 1.05 -3.31 10.48
C MET A 299 0.04 -3.85 11.49
N ASP A 300 0.20 -3.42 12.74
CA ASP A 300 -0.61 -3.92 13.85
C ASP A 300 -1.87 -3.09 14.06
N MET A 301 -2.91 -3.73 14.58
CA MET A 301 -4.21 -3.11 14.88
C MET A 301 -4.46 -2.92 16.37
N THR A 302 -3.66 -3.56 17.22
CA THR A 302 -3.76 -3.49 18.68
C THR A 302 -2.41 -3.20 19.32
N TRP A 303 -2.43 -2.66 20.56
CA TRP A 303 -1.19 -2.39 21.28
C TRP A 303 -0.43 -3.69 21.63
N GLY A 304 -1.15 -4.76 22.01
CA GLY A 304 -0.53 -6.05 22.31
C GLY A 304 0.23 -6.61 21.09
N SER A 305 -0.40 -6.60 19.92
CA SER A 305 0.28 -7.06 18.69
C SER A 305 1.45 -6.16 18.29
N ALA A 306 1.34 -4.83 18.50
CA ALA A 306 2.45 -3.91 18.23
C ALA A 306 3.65 -4.14 19.18
N LEU A 307 3.39 -4.45 20.46
CA LEU A 307 4.45 -4.81 21.40
C LEU A 307 5.18 -6.08 20.98
N GLU A 308 4.47 -7.07 20.47
CA GLU A 308 5.05 -8.34 20.04
C GLU A 308 5.80 -8.21 18.71
N ASN A 309 5.14 -7.65 17.69
CA ASN A 309 5.62 -7.67 16.32
C ASN A 309 6.57 -6.50 16.00
N ASP A 310 6.28 -5.28 16.44
CA ASP A 310 7.10 -4.10 16.14
C ASP A 310 8.20 -3.95 17.20
N VAL A 311 7.81 -3.83 18.47
CA VAL A 311 8.76 -3.62 19.57
C VAL A 311 9.60 -4.87 19.81
N GLY A 312 8.98 -6.05 19.90
CA GLY A 312 9.68 -7.33 20.08
C GLY A 312 10.68 -7.61 18.94
N THR A 313 10.33 -7.27 17.69
CA THR A 313 11.26 -7.40 16.56
C THR A 313 12.44 -6.44 16.68
N ALA A 314 12.20 -5.18 17.04
CA ALA A 314 13.28 -4.22 17.24
C ALA A 314 14.26 -4.68 18.34
N MET A 315 13.74 -5.27 19.42
CA MET A 315 14.56 -5.83 20.52
C MET A 315 15.39 -7.02 20.05
N ARG A 316 14.78 -8.00 19.33
CA ARG A 316 15.52 -9.16 18.79
C ARG A 316 16.64 -8.75 17.85
N ILE A 317 16.41 -7.71 17.01
CA ILE A 317 17.44 -7.18 16.13
C ILE A 317 18.56 -6.52 16.96
N GLY A 318 18.22 -5.76 18.01
CA GLY A 318 19.21 -5.18 18.93
C GLY A 318 20.05 -6.25 19.65
N GLU A 319 19.42 -7.31 20.12
CA GLU A 319 20.12 -8.46 20.75
C GLU A 319 21.04 -9.18 19.76
N ALA A 320 20.54 -9.42 18.54
CA ALA A 320 21.34 -10.05 17.50
C ALA A 320 22.55 -9.17 17.10
N ALA A 321 22.38 -7.86 17.07
CA ALA A 321 23.44 -6.90 16.78
C ALA A 321 24.54 -6.91 17.85
N LEU A 322 24.16 -6.99 19.13
CA LEU A 322 25.11 -7.16 20.24
C LEU A 322 25.83 -8.51 20.15
N GLN A 323 25.10 -9.59 19.88
CA GLN A 323 25.67 -10.93 19.75
C GLN A 323 26.66 -11.05 18.58
N ALA A 324 26.33 -10.46 17.44
CA ALA A 324 27.17 -10.46 16.24
C ALA A 324 28.32 -9.45 16.30
N GLY A 325 28.33 -8.54 17.28
CA GLY A 325 29.39 -7.53 17.43
C GLY A 325 29.42 -6.52 16.29
N VAL A 326 28.27 -6.16 15.69
CA VAL A 326 28.22 -5.16 14.63
C VAL A 326 28.71 -3.80 15.14
N SER A 327 29.37 -3.04 14.29
CA SER A 327 29.93 -1.74 14.68
C SER A 327 28.89 -0.63 14.74
N ARG A 328 27.78 -0.76 14.00
CA ARG A 328 26.68 0.22 13.99
C ARG A 328 25.33 -0.44 13.74
N LEU A 329 24.34 -0.05 14.55
CA LEU A 329 22.93 -0.34 14.32
C LEU A 329 22.19 0.98 14.11
N ILE A 330 21.71 1.23 12.89
CA ILE A 330 20.92 2.41 12.52
C ILE A 330 19.44 2.02 12.54
N TYR A 331 18.73 2.50 13.55
CA TYR A 331 17.30 2.25 13.70
C TYR A 331 16.48 3.37 13.07
N THR A 332 15.51 3.02 12.22
CA THR A 332 14.59 3.99 11.64
C THR A 332 13.34 4.15 12.52
N GLY A 333 13.33 5.22 13.28
CA GLY A 333 12.19 5.74 14.02
C GLY A 333 11.26 6.56 13.12
N THR A 334 10.69 7.63 13.65
CA THR A 334 9.80 8.53 12.91
C THR A 334 9.62 9.87 13.61
N ILE A 335 9.48 10.95 12.86
CA ILE A 335 9.07 12.24 13.41
C ILE A 335 7.63 12.20 13.99
N ALA A 336 6.80 11.24 13.58
CA ALA A 336 5.45 11.08 14.10
C ALA A 336 5.39 10.77 15.61
N SER A 337 6.50 10.34 16.21
CA SER A 337 6.61 10.12 17.66
C SER A 337 6.53 11.42 18.46
N TYR A 338 6.94 12.56 17.89
CA TYR A 338 6.86 13.86 18.55
C TYR A 338 5.42 14.39 18.69
N ASP A 339 5.17 15.16 19.74
CA ASP A 339 3.96 15.98 19.80
C ASP A 339 4.16 17.26 18.97
N MET A 340 3.49 17.32 17.83
CA MET A 340 3.55 18.42 16.87
C MET A 340 2.29 19.30 16.93
N SER A 341 1.57 19.30 18.03
CA SER A 341 0.28 19.98 18.16
C SER A 341 0.38 21.50 18.41
N ASP A 342 1.53 22.02 18.86
CA ASP A 342 1.76 23.46 19.07
C ASP A 342 2.43 24.06 17.82
N PRO A 343 1.76 25.00 17.11
CA PRO A 343 2.32 25.62 15.91
C PRO A 343 3.50 26.59 16.21
N ARG A 344 3.74 26.93 17.49
CA ARG A 344 4.87 27.79 17.89
C ARG A 344 6.12 26.96 18.24
N ALA A 345 5.96 25.66 18.42
CA ALA A 345 7.07 24.79 18.78
C ALA A 345 8.04 24.61 17.60
N VAL A 346 9.33 24.54 17.94
CA VAL A 346 10.38 24.09 17.04
C VAL A 346 10.93 22.79 17.59
N ILE A 347 10.81 21.73 16.81
CA ILE A 347 11.22 20.39 17.20
C ILE A 347 12.66 20.15 16.79
N THR A 348 13.46 19.72 17.75
CA THR A 348 14.84 19.27 17.61
C THR A 348 14.95 17.82 18.12
N GLU A 349 16.10 17.19 17.98
CA GLU A 349 16.35 15.87 18.53
C GLU A 349 16.27 15.80 20.06
N LYS A 350 16.45 16.95 20.73
CA LYS A 350 16.34 17.09 22.20
C LYS A 350 14.90 17.24 22.68
N THR A 351 13.95 17.48 21.77
CA THR A 351 12.54 17.62 22.10
C THR A 351 12.00 16.28 22.59
N PRO A 352 11.36 16.21 23.78
CA PRO A 352 10.76 14.96 24.25
C PRO A 352 9.51 14.61 23.43
N PHE A 353 9.19 13.31 23.34
CA PHE A 353 7.99 12.84 22.63
C PHE A 353 6.67 13.23 23.31
N GLY A 354 6.73 13.59 24.61
CA GLY A 354 5.55 13.92 25.41
C GLY A 354 4.72 12.68 25.78
N ASP A 355 3.41 12.84 25.86
CA ASP A 355 2.48 11.75 26.18
C ASP A 355 2.30 10.84 24.96
N THR A 356 3.01 9.70 24.95
CA THR A 356 2.93 8.71 23.88
C THR A 356 1.75 7.74 24.03
N GLU A 357 1.18 7.59 25.21
CA GLU A 357 0.09 6.63 25.47
C GLU A 357 -1.21 7.01 24.73
N ASN A 358 -1.47 8.31 24.62
CA ASN A 358 -2.64 8.86 23.95
C ASN A 358 -2.41 9.17 22.46
N ARG A 359 -1.30 8.68 21.89
CA ARG A 359 -0.97 8.81 20.47
C ARG A 359 -1.52 7.64 19.65
N ASN A 360 -1.55 7.82 18.35
CA ASN A 360 -1.87 6.71 17.46
C ASN A 360 -0.86 5.56 17.60
N LEU A 361 -1.31 4.34 17.29
CA LEU A 361 -0.56 3.11 17.52
C LEU A 361 0.84 3.14 16.88
N TYR A 362 0.96 3.72 15.70
CA TYR A 362 2.24 3.84 14.99
C TYR A 362 3.26 4.73 15.74
N ALA A 363 2.84 5.94 16.11
CA ALA A 363 3.69 6.86 16.85
C ALA A 363 4.12 6.27 18.20
N ARG A 364 3.17 5.63 18.90
CA ARG A 364 3.40 4.98 20.19
C ARG A 364 4.38 3.82 20.07
N SER A 365 4.21 2.91 19.10
CA SER A 365 5.10 1.74 18.95
C SER A 365 6.52 2.16 18.59
N LYS A 366 6.69 3.15 17.72
CA LYS A 366 8.01 3.67 17.33
C LYS A 366 8.72 4.37 18.50
N ALA A 367 7.99 5.16 19.31
CA ALA A 367 8.54 5.77 20.52
C ALA A 367 9.00 4.71 21.54
N GLU A 368 8.23 3.65 21.74
CA GLU A 368 8.58 2.54 22.63
C GLU A 368 9.82 1.76 22.12
N CYS A 369 9.91 1.51 20.81
CA CYS A 369 11.12 0.91 20.22
C CYS A 369 12.36 1.75 20.51
N GLU A 370 12.31 3.08 20.27
CA GLU A 370 13.42 3.97 20.51
C GLU A 370 13.81 3.98 22.00
N ALA A 371 12.84 4.06 22.91
CA ALA A 371 13.08 4.07 24.35
C ALA A 371 13.82 2.78 24.82
N ARG A 372 13.38 1.62 24.33
CA ARG A 372 14.01 0.33 24.70
C ARG A 372 15.38 0.16 24.08
N LEU A 373 15.55 0.50 22.79
CA LEU A 373 16.86 0.42 22.13
C LEU A 373 17.87 1.38 22.77
N ALA A 374 17.45 2.62 23.12
CA ALA A 374 18.28 3.56 23.84
C ALA A 374 18.67 3.07 25.25
N ARG A 375 17.82 2.29 25.91
CA ARG A 375 18.16 1.61 27.17
C ARG A 375 19.23 0.55 26.92
N MET A 376 19.07 -0.31 25.90
CA MET A 376 20.08 -1.32 25.55
C MET A 376 21.43 -0.66 25.21
N GLN A 377 21.42 0.51 24.58
CA GLN A 377 22.65 1.27 24.34
C GLN A 377 23.33 1.69 25.64
N ARG A 378 22.59 2.31 26.57
CA ARG A 378 23.16 2.78 27.84
C ARG A 378 23.63 1.63 28.71
N ASP A 379 22.85 0.57 28.81
CA ASP A 379 23.06 -0.50 29.79
C ASP A 379 24.04 -1.59 29.27
N ARG A 380 24.14 -1.75 27.95
CA ARG A 380 24.85 -2.88 27.32
C ARG A 380 25.77 -2.48 26.16
N GLY A 381 25.86 -1.19 25.85
CA GLY A 381 26.76 -0.69 24.81
C GLY A 381 26.32 -0.99 23.38
N LEU A 382 24.99 -1.14 23.12
CA LEU A 382 24.49 -1.29 21.74
C LEU A 382 24.96 -0.10 20.89
N PRO A 383 25.65 -0.30 19.74
CA PRO A 383 26.15 0.80 18.91
C PRO A 383 25.03 1.45 18.09
N LEU A 384 24.05 2.02 18.79
CA LEU A 384 22.81 2.53 18.24
C LEU A 384 22.92 3.95 17.69
N ILE A 385 22.35 4.17 16.51
CA ILE A 385 22.07 5.49 15.93
C ILE A 385 20.60 5.50 15.54
N ILE A 386 19.87 6.60 15.82
CA ILE A 386 18.44 6.70 15.53
C ILE A 386 18.22 7.72 14.41
N ALA A 387 17.60 7.28 13.31
CA ALA A 387 17.14 8.15 12.24
C ALA A 387 15.62 8.36 12.37
N ARG A 388 15.15 9.61 12.31
CA ARG A 388 13.70 9.95 12.32
C ARG A 388 13.34 10.66 11.02
N PRO A 389 12.92 9.90 9.98
CA PRO A 389 12.54 10.49 8.70
C PRO A 389 11.32 11.40 8.82
N GLY A 390 11.30 12.43 7.98
CA GLY A 390 10.16 13.27 7.69
C GLY A 390 9.09 12.57 6.83
N ILE A 391 8.32 13.38 6.10
CA ILE A 391 7.37 12.90 5.08
C ILE A 391 8.16 12.58 3.81
N VAL A 392 8.45 11.30 3.59
CA VAL A 392 9.31 10.85 2.49
C VAL A 392 8.53 10.83 1.18
N VAL A 393 9.06 11.48 0.15
CA VAL A 393 8.49 11.57 -1.20
C VAL A 393 9.56 11.33 -2.28
N GLY A 394 9.15 11.07 -3.53
CA GLY A 394 10.10 10.78 -4.62
C GLY A 394 10.62 9.34 -4.61
N GLY A 395 11.67 9.06 -5.39
CA GLY A 395 12.34 7.75 -5.44
C GLY A 395 11.39 6.58 -5.73
N ASP A 396 10.57 6.67 -6.76
CA ASP A 396 9.56 5.68 -7.17
C ASP A 396 8.50 5.38 -6.09
N GLY A 397 8.34 6.27 -5.12
CA GLY A 397 7.33 6.15 -4.09
C GLY A 397 5.96 6.70 -4.52
N PRO A 398 4.91 6.34 -3.79
CA PRO A 398 3.58 6.89 -4.05
C PRO A 398 3.53 8.37 -3.67
N LEU A 399 2.82 9.17 -4.48
CA LEU A 399 2.48 10.56 -4.13
C LEU A 399 1.60 10.64 -2.87
N GLN A 400 0.92 9.56 -2.55
CA GLN A 400 0.04 9.45 -1.40
C GLN A 400 0.84 9.20 -0.12
N HIS A 401 0.64 10.07 0.88
CA HIS A 401 1.26 9.93 2.18
C HIS A 401 0.28 10.26 3.31
N TRP A 402 0.20 9.40 4.33
CA TRP A 402 -0.70 9.59 5.48
C TRP A 402 -0.36 10.83 6.34
N GLY A 403 0.88 11.29 6.29
CA GLY A 403 1.30 12.53 6.96
C GLY A 403 0.68 13.79 6.35
N ILE A 404 0.22 13.74 5.09
CA ILE A 404 -0.39 14.88 4.39
C ILE A 404 -1.89 14.95 4.64
N GLY A 405 -2.57 13.80 4.64
CA GLY A 405 -4.02 13.73 4.78
C GLY A 405 -4.55 12.31 4.74
N ARG A 406 -5.86 12.19 4.88
CA ARG A 406 -6.58 10.92 4.73
C ARG A 406 -7.04 10.76 3.29
N TRP A 407 -6.52 9.78 2.62
CA TRP A 407 -6.91 9.43 1.27
C TRP A 407 -8.20 8.60 1.24
N HIS A 408 -9.06 8.93 0.29
CA HIS A 408 -10.30 8.23 -0.03
C HIS A 408 -10.21 7.71 -1.47
N GLY A 409 -9.42 6.68 -1.67
CA GLY A 409 -8.97 6.27 -3.00
C GLY A 409 -7.93 7.23 -3.60
N PRO A 410 -7.46 6.99 -4.83
CA PRO A 410 -6.46 7.84 -5.47
C PRO A 410 -6.97 9.23 -5.87
N GLY A 411 -8.27 9.37 -6.12
CA GLY A 411 -8.88 10.60 -6.64
C GLY A 411 -9.36 11.60 -5.59
N ALA A 412 -9.22 11.33 -4.28
CA ALA A 412 -9.70 12.24 -3.26
C ALA A 412 -8.87 12.18 -1.97
N VAL A 413 -8.58 13.33 -1.39
CA VAL A 413 -7.86 13.46 -0.13
C VAL A 413 -8.53 14.50 0.79
N LYS A 414 -8.56 14.18 2.08
CA LYS A 414 -8.93 15.11 3.14
C LYS A 414 -7.66 15.46 3.92
N LEU A 415 -7.18 16.69 3.80
CA LEU A 415 -5.99 17.19 4.47
C LEU A 415 -6.16 17.20 5.98
N TRP A 416 -5.07 17.04 6.71
CA TRP A 416 -5.05 17.28 8.15
C TRP A 416 -5.03 18.79 8.40
N GLY A 417 -6.12 19.35 8.93
CA GLY A 417 -6.27 20.80 9.12
C GLY A 417 -6.58 21.56 7.81
N ASN A 418 -6.09 22.79 7.71
CA ASN A 418 -6.27 23.66 6.54
C ASN A 418 -5.26 23.40 5.41
N GLY A 419 -4.21 22.63 5.70
CA GLY A 419 -3.15 22.26 4.75
C GLY A 419 -2.20 23.39 4.36
N ARG A 420 -2.13 24.49 5.13
CA ARG A 420 -1.29 25.68 4.84
C ARG A 420 0.02 25.71 5.61
N ASN A 421 0.16 24.93 6.67
CA ASN A 421 1.42 24.83 7.40
C ASN A 421 2.47 24.09 6.55
N ILE A 422 3.72 24.53 6.69
CA ILE A 422 4.85 23.86 6.03
C ILE A 422 5.01 22.48 6.63
N LEU A 423 5.12 21.48 5.77
CA LEU A 423 5.28 20.09 6.15
C LEU A 423 6.76 19.67 6.09
N PRO A 424 7.19 18.75 6.97
CA PRO A 424 8.57 18.26 7.03
C PRO A 424 8.81 17.20 5.94
N PHE A 425 8.73 17.60 4.67
CA PHE A 425 9.04 16.74 3.55
C PHE A 425 10.53 16.42 3.47
N VAL A 426 10.86 15.26 2.94
CA VAL A 426 12.23 14.87 2.57
C VAL A 426 12.18 13.97 1.33
N LEU A 427 13.11 14.16 0.40
CA LEU A 427 13.25 13.26 -0.74
C LEU A 427 13.81 11.91 -0.30
N ALA A 428 13.41 10.83 -0.96
CA ALA A 428 13.90 9.48 -0.67
C ALA A 428 15.43 9.36 -0.85
N ASP A 429 15.97 10.09 -1.84
CA ASP A 429 17.40 10.12 -2.09
C ASP A 429 18.13 10.87 -0.98
N ASP A 430 17.65 12.06 -0.59
CA ASP A 430 18.23 12.85 0.50
C ASP A 430 18.18 12.07 1.82
N LEU A 431 17.08 11.33 2.06
CA LEU A 431 16.99 10.43 3.21
C LEU A 431 18.05 9.33 3.15
N SER A 432 18.23 8.71 1.97
CA SER A 432 19.23 7.67 1.78
C SER A 432 20.64 8.21 2.03
N ASP A 433 20.94 9.43 1.56
CA ASP A 433 22.20 10.11 1.80
C ASP A 433 22.45 10.36 3.29
N GLY A 434 21.43 10.83 4.02
CA GLY A 434 21.51 11.01 5.48
C GLY A 434 21.71 9.69 6.23
N LEU A 435 21.01 8.63 5.82
CA LEU A 435 21.20 7.29 6.40
C LEU A 435 22.60 6.73 6.14
N ILE A 436 23.15 6.92 4.94
CA ILE A 436 24.51 6.47 4.59
C ILE A 436 25.54 7.30 5.35
N ALA A 437 25.37 8.62 5.46
CA ALA A 437 26.27 9.46 6.23
C ALA A 437 26.39 9.03 7.71
N MET A 438 25.33 8.45 8.30
CA MET A 438 25.38 7.88 9.66
C MET A 438 26.31 6.67 9.76
N MET A 439 26.59 5.97 8.66
CA MET A 439 27.45 4.80 8.65
C MET A 439 28.89 5.16 9.01
N ASP A 440 29.36 6.33 8.57
CA ASP A 440 30.77 6.73 8.72
C ASP A 440 30.96 7.90 9.68
N ALA A 441 29.90 8.63 10.06
CA ALA A 441 30.01 9.83 10.88
C ALA A 441 30.65 9.55 12.24
N PRO A 442 31.78 10.25 12.58
CA PRO A 442 32.41 10.13 13.88
C PRO A 442 31.44 10.60 14.98
N GLY A 443 31.35 9.85 16.08
CA GLY A 443 30.54 10.22 17.23
C GLY A 443 29.01 10.14 17.01
N ALA A 444 28.53 9.57 15.90
CA ALA A 444 27.09 9.41 15.65
C ALA A 444 26.43 8.37 16.57
N ILE A 445 27.20 7.40 17.08
CA ILE A 445 26.69 6.39 18.03
C ILE A 445 26.16 7.10 19.27
N GLY A 446 24.92 6.74 19.65
CA GLY A 446 24.22 7.36 20.77
C GLY A 446 23.41 8.59 20.41
N GLN A 447 23.49 9.05 19.19
CA GLN A 447 22.73 10.21 18.74
C GLN A 447 21.45 9.82 17.98
N SER A 448 20.56 10.78 17.87
CA SER A 448 19.39 10.71 17.00
C SER A 448 19.38 11.88 16.03
N PHE A 449 18.80 11.68 14.83
CA PHE A 449 18.78 12.67 13.76
C PHE A 449 17.40 12.78 13.13
N ASN A 450 16.85 14.00 13.10
CA ASN A 450 15.59 14.31 12.42
C ASN A 450 15.87 14.58 10.93
N LEU A 451 15.76 13.58 10.11
CA LEU A 451 16.00 13.71 8.66
C LEU A 451 14.76 14.29 7.97
N THR A 452 14.57 15.59 8.16
CA THR A 452 13.56 16.41 7.48
C THR A 452 14.28 17.32 6.48
N GLY A 453 13.77 17.40 5.24
CA GLY A 453 14.35 18.29 4.22
C GLY A 453 14.14 19.78 4.56
N GLU A 454 14.43 20.64 3.58
CA GLU A 454 14.20 22.08 3.76
C GLU A 454 12.70 22.39 3.88
N PRO A 455 12.32 23.34 4.74
CA PRO A 455 10.92 23.69 4.97
C PRO A 455 10.37 24.57 3.84
N MET A 456 9.86 23.96 2.76
CA MET A 456 9.49 24.71 1.55
C MET A 456 8.05 24.53 1.07
N LEU A 457 7.35 23.47 1.47
CA LEU A 457 6.03 23.14 0.93
C LEU A 457 5.00 22.90 2.04
N SER A 458 3.81 23.46 1.84
CA SER A 458 2.61 23.03 2.54
C SER A 458 1.94 21.85 1.81
N ALA A 459 0.92 21.23 2.43
CA ALA A 459 0.12 20.23 1.75
C ALA A 459 -0.59 20.80 0.51
N ARG A 460 -1.04 22.05 0.57
CA ARG A 460 -1.67 22.71 -0.58
C ARG A 460 -0.69 22.92 -1.71
N ASP A 461 0.49 23.47 -1.43
CA ASP A 461 1.54 23.65 -2.45
C ASP A 461 1.88 22.33 -3.14
N TYR A 462 1.94 21.23 -2.38
CA TYR A 462 2.23 19.91 -2.93
C TYR A 462 1.13 19.43 -3.88
N PHE A 463 -0.16 19.60 -3.52
CA PHE A 463 -1.26 19.22 -4.41
C PHE A 463 -1.42 20.17 -5.60
N ASP A 464 -1.19 21.46 -5.42
CA ASP A 464 -1.21 22.42 -6.52
C ASP A 464 -0.13 22.06 -7.57
N ALA A 465 1.07 21.67 -7.10
CA ALA A 465 2.13 21.19 -7.99
C ALA A 465 1.76 19.86 -8.68
N ILE A 466 1.13 18.91 -7.98
CA ILE A 466 0.64 17.66 -8.58
C ILE A 466 -0.40 17.95 -9.66
N HIS A 467 -1.35 18.83 -9.41
CA HIS A 467 -2.36 19.21 -10.39
C HIS A 467 -1.76 19.87 -11.62
N ALA A 468 -0.86 20.82 -11.41
CA ALA A 468 -0.23 21.56 -12.50
C ALA A 468 0.68 20.68 -13.38
N ARG A 469 1.47 19.79 -12.76
CA ARG A 469 2.46 18.97 -13.45
C ARG A 469 1.88 17.71 -14.09
N LEU A 470 0.85 17.12 -13.46
CA LEU A 470 0.30 15.83 -13.86
C LEU A 470 -1.08 15.91 -14.49
N ASN A 471 -1.66 17.12 -14.55
CA ASN A 471 -3.07 17.31 -14.90
C ASN A 471 -4.00 16.38 -14.08
N ALA A 472 -3.65 16.14 -12.83
CA ALA A 472 -4.36 15.22 -11.95
C ALA A 472 -5.55 15.93 -11.31
N GLY A 473 -6.75 15.42 -11.51
CA GLY A 473 -7.99 15.99 -10.97
C GLY A 473 -8.30 15.54 -9.53
N ILE A 474 -7.30 15.47 -8.63
CA ILE A 474 -7.51 15.02 -7.26
C ILE A 474 -8.41 16.01 -6.53
N ARG A 475 -9.50 15.51 -5.94
CA ARG A 475 -10.38 16.31 -5.08
C ARG A 475 -9.74 16.51 -3.71
N VAL A 476 -9.23 17.71 -3.45
CA VAL A 476 -8.61 18.10 -2.18
C VAL A 476 -9.62 18.82 -1.29
N SER A 477 -9.83 18.33 -0.09
CA SER A 477 -10.70 18.96 0.93
C SER A 477 -9.95 19.15 2.24
N THR A 478 -10.33 20.18 3.02
CA THR A 478 -9.77 20.41 4.36
C THR A 478 -10.48 19.59 5.41
N GLY A 479 -9.75 19.12 6.43
CA GLY A 479 -10.30 18.41 7.56
C GLY A 479 -10.24 19.23 8.86
N HIS A 480 -11.39 19.60 9.42
CA HIS A 480 -11.43 20.22 10.74
C HIS A 480 -11.01 19.20 11.79
N LEU A 481 -9.87 19.43 12.46
CA LEU A 481 -9.29 18.49 13.41
C LEU A 481 -10.21 18.18 14.59
N THR A 482 -10.92 19.20 15.09
CA THR A 482 -11.93 19.04 16.15
C THR A 482 -13.12 18.19 15.69
N GLY A 483 -13.59 18.39 14.46
CA GLY A 483 -14.65 17.56 13.88
C GLY A 483 -14.22 16.10 13.69
N LEU A 484 -12.98 15.87 13.27
CA LEU A 484 -12.41 14.53 13.16
C LEU A 484 -12.27 13.85 14.53
N TRP A 485 -11.85 14.60 15.55
CA TRP A 485 -11.79 14.12 16.93
C TRP A 485 -13.18 13.77 17.48
N LEU A 486 -14.19 14.63 17.28
CA LEU A 486 -15.58 14.37 17.69
C LEU A 486 -16.13 13.11 17.03
N ALA A 487 -15.99 12.97 15.72
CA ALA A 487 -16.41 11.78 14.99
C ALA A 487 -15.68 10.51 15.48
N GLY A 488 -14.39 10.63 15.77
CA GLY A 488 -13.57 9.57 16.37
C GLY A 488 -14.07 9.20 17.77
N SER A 489 -14.46 10.18 18.58
CA SER A 489 -14.97 9.99 19.95
C SER A 489 -16.33 9.29 19.97
N VAL A 490 -17.24 9.66 19.07
CA VAL A 490 -18.52 8.95 18.87
C VAL A 490 -18.26 7.50 18.45
N LYS A 491 -17.37 7.29 17.49
CA LYS A 491 -17.00 5.93 17.04
C LYS A 491 -16.37 5.11 18.17
N TYR A 492 -15.54 5.72 19.00
CA TYR A 492 -14.98 5.08 20.18
C TYR A 492 -16.06 4.66 21.17
N ALA A 493 -16.99 5.58 21.51
CA ALA A 493 -18.08 5.29 22.42
C ALA A 493 -18.96 4.13 21.92
N LEU A 494 -19.31 4.12 20.63
CA LEU A 494 -20.04 3.01 20.01
C LEU A 494 -19.26 1.68 20.09
N LYS A 495 -17.98 1.69 19.77
CA LYS A 495 -17.15 0.48 19.87
C LYS A 495 -17.02 -0.02 21.31
N ARG A 496 -16.77 0.89 22.25
CA ARG A 496 -16.51 0.56 23.65
C ARG A 496 -17.76 0.09 24.38
N TYR A 497 -18.87 0.84 24.22
CA TYR A 497 -20.08 0.66 25.03
C TYR A 497 -21.18 -0.15 24.33
N ALA A 498 -21.34 0.03 22.99
CA ALA A 498 -22.36 -0.72 22.26
C ALA A 498 -21.85 -2.06 21.69
N LEU A 499 -20.55 -2.17 21.33
CA LEU A 499 -19.98 -3.38 20.74
C LEU A 499 -19.06 -4.14 21.73
N GLY A 500 -18.91 -3.70 22.98
CA GLY A 500 -18.12 -4.36 24.02
C GLY A 500 -16.61 -4.48 23.73
N ARG A 501 -16.06 -3.70 22.80
CA ARG A 501 -14.64 -3.78 22.46
C ARG A 501 -13.79 -3.08 23.49
N SER A 502 -13.12 -3.86 24.34
CA SER A 502 -12.23 -3.37 25.39
C SER A 502 -10.92 -2.77 24.86
N ASP A 503 -10.50 -3.16 23.66
CA ASP A 503 -9.29 -2.75 22.96
C ASP A 503 -9.42 -1.41 22.18
N ALA A 504 -10.60 -0.79 22.22
CA ALA A 504 -10.83 0.47 21.52
C ALA A 504 -10.00 1.60 22.14
N VAL A 505 -9.18 2.26 21.31
CA VAL A 505 -8.34 3.40 21.75
C VAL A 505 -9.15 4.68 21.76
N ARG A 506 -9.10 5.42 22.90
CA ARG A 506 -9.76 6.73 23.02
C ARG A 506 -9.04 7.77 22.15
N PRO A 507 -9.74 8.49 21.26
CA PRO A 507 -9.11 9.51 20.44
C PRO A 507 -8.71 10.72 21.27
N SER A 508 -7.47 11.21 21.08
CA SER A 508 -6.94 12.43 21.68
C SER A 508 -7.01 13.59 20.68
N LEU A 509 -7.44 14.76 21.12
CA LEU A 509 -7.41 15.98 20.29
C LEU A 509 -5.96 16.42 20.00
N ALA A 510 -5.06 16.24 20.96
CA ALA A 510 -3.63 16.52 20.77
C ALA A 510 -3.03 15.60 19.68
N ASP A 511 -3.39 14.28 19.65
CA ASP A 511 -2.96 13.38 18.58
C ASP A 511 -3.48 13.83 17.20
N TRP A 512 -4.74 14.26 17.11
CA TRP A 512 -5.27 14.80 15.85
C TRP A 512 -4.55 16.07 15.39
N LYS A 513 -4.25 16.99 16.32
CA LYS A 513 -3.47 18.20 16.02
C LYS A 513 -2.03 17.85 15.60
N SER A 514 -1.42 16.90 16.29
CA SER A 514 -0.07 16.43 15.98
C SER A 514 0.05 15.81 14.59
N ARG A 515 -0.97 15.08 14.15
CA ARG A 515 -1.01 14.52 12.76
C ARG A 515 -0.99 15.60 11.67
N ALA A 516 -1.41 16.81 11.99
CA ALA A 516 -1.35 17.93 11.06
C ALA A 516 0.04 18.56 10.94
N HIS A 517 1.03 18.09 11.71
CA HIS A 517 2.41 18.60 11.71
C HIS A 517 2.44 20.12 11.88
N LEU A 518 1.81 20.63 12.94
CA LEU A 518 1.70 22.08 13.17
C LEU A 518 3.04 22.69 13.59
N ALA A 519 3.86 21.96 14.36
CA ALA A 519 5.19 22.39 14.77
C ALA A 519 6.18 22.40 13.59
N ARG A 520 7.18 23.27 13.68
CA ARG A 520 8.29 23.31 12.72
C ARG A 520 9.41 22.37 13.16
N PHE A 521 10.22 21.93 12.23
CA PHE A 521 11.43 21.13 12.51
C PHE A 521 12.67 21.96 12.24
N ASP A 522 13.66 21.81 13.13
CA ASP A 522 15.03 22.25 12.92
C ASP A 522 15.86 21.06 12.42
N ASN A 523 16.48 21.20 11.26
CA ASN A 523 17.35 20.21 10.66
C ASN A 523 18.84 20.59 10.68
N SER A 524 19.21 21.57 11.50
CA SER A 524 20.60 22.06 11.61
C SER A 524 21.54 20.99 12.19
N HIS A 525 21.05 20.18 13.13
CA HIS A 525 21.86 19.14 13.76
C HIS A 525 22.32 18.05 12.77
N PRO A 526 21.46 17.37 11.98
CA PRO A 526 21.90 16.40 10.99
C PRO A 526 22.77 17.04 9.90
N LYS A 527 22.51 18.28 9.48
CA LYS A 527 23.36 19.00 8.53
C LYS A 527 24.79 19.15 9.04
N ALA A 528 24.94 19.58 10.28
CA ALA A 528 26.26 19.82 10.87
C ALA A 528 26.98 18.52 11.22
N ALA A 529 26.29 17.56 11.85
CA ALA A 529 26.91 16.35 12.38
C ALA A 529 27.19 15.29 11.31
N LEU A 530 26.40 15.25 10.24
CA LEU A 530 26.49 14.28 9.16
C LEU A 530 27.04 14.87 7.86
N ASN A 531 27.31 16.17 7.81
CA ASN A 531 27.57 16.91 6.56
C ASN A 531 26.49 16.64 5.51
N TRP A 532 25.24 16.54 5.96
CA TRP A 532 24.07 16.20 5.14
C TRP A 532 23.45 17.46 4.55
N GLN A 533 23.19 17.45 3.26
CA GLN A 533 22.63 18.60 2.53
C GLN A 533 21.41 18.14 1.74
N PRO A 534 20.19 18.24 2.31
CA PRO A 534 18.98 17.95 1.56
C PRO A 534 18.73 19.02 0.49
N GLU A 535 17.98 18.66 -0.55
CA GLU A 535 17.68 19.54 -1.67
C GLU A 535 17.12 20.90 -1.22
N PRO A 536 17.82 22.02 -1.45
CA PRO A 536 17.38 23.33 -1.04
C PRO A 536 16.51 24.05 -2.08
N ASP A 537 16.61 23.66 -3.36
CA ASP A 537 15.84 24.30 -4.43
C ASP A 537 14.45 23.69 -4.56
N ARG A 538 13.43 24.55 -4.53
CA ARG A 538 12.04 24.12 -4.61
C ARG A 538 11.69 23.46 -5.94
N ALA A 539 12.23 23.94 -7.06
CA ALA A 539 11.91 23.40 -8.37
C ALA A 539 12.52 22.00 -8.52
N ALA A 540 13.81 21.85 -8.17
CA ALA A 540 14.50 20.56 -8.16
C ALA A 540 13.83 19.57 -7.21
N PHE A 541 13.38 20.03 -6.03
CA PHE A 541 12.61 19.19 -5.11
C PHE A 541 11.31 18.67 -5.75
N LEU A 542 10.54 19.54 -6.40
CA LEU A 542 9.28 19.16 -7.05
C LEU A 542 9.51 18.21 -8.24
N ASP A 543 10.57 18.42 -9.02
CA ASP A 543 10.95 17.54 -10.13
C ASP A 543 11.22 16.11 -9.61
N ARG A 544 12.00 15.99 -8.55
CA ARG A 544 12.33 14.69 -7.93
C ARG A 544 11.14 14.07 -7.16
N ALA A 545 10.32 14.89 -6.52
CA ALA A 545 9.19 14.43 -5.72
C ALA A 545 7.97 14.01 -6.56
N ILE A 546 7.74 14.66 -7.72
CA ILE A 546 6.50 14.51 -8.49
C ILE A 546 6.73 13.92 -9.88
N ASP A 547 7.76 14.35 -10.63
CA ASP A 547 7.95 14.00 -12.05
C ASP A 547 8.73 12.70 -12.25
N GLY A 548 9.33 12.15 -11.21
CA GLY A 548 10.03 10.87 -11.24
C GLY A 548 9.13 9.70 -11.64
N PRO A 549 9.69 8.52 -11.96
CA PRO A 549 8.94 7.32 -12.31
C PRO A 549 7.91 6.99 -11.23
N ARG A 550 6.67 6.72 -11.63
CA ARG A 550 5.57 6.40 -10.72
C ARG A 550 5.02 5.04 -11.05
N LEU A 551 4.85 4.23 -10.01
CA LEU A 551 4.30 2.90 -10.17
C LEU A 551 2.80 2.89 -10.35
N PHE A 552 2.13 3.90 -9.84
CA PHE A 552 0.68 4.00 -9.94
C PHE A 552 0.36 5.45 -10.26
N GLY A 553 -0.16 5.62 -11.46
CA GLY A 553 -0.60 6.91 -11.94
C GLY A 553 -1.68 7.53 -11.04
N ILE A 554 -1.73 8.83 -11.07
CA ILE A 554 -2.91 9.59 -10.73
C ILE A 554 -3.67 9.84 -12.02
#